data_2341b28fa48d0feae7bb8e5aaf030937
#
_entry.id   2341b28fa48d0feae7bb8e5aaf030937
#
_cell.length_a   1.000
_cell.length_b   1.000
_cell.length_c   1.000
_cell.angle_alpha   90.00
_cell.angle_beta   90.00
_cell.angle_gamma   90.00
#
_symmetry.space_group_name_H-M   'P 1'
#
loop_
_entity.id
_entity.type
_entity.pdbx_description
1 polymer ?
#
loop_
_entity_poly.entity_id
_entity_poly.type
_entity_poly.pdbx_seq_one_letter_code
_entity_poly.pdbx_strand_id
1 'polypeptide(L)'
;MSIKSLLTTVEPEDLQDVKNFCKVDGDLEDQEITGMMLSARRDIIGQVGDRIDDFFDDNWNFKYAVWLKTYHSYNNRDTSSNAMTFEIQDTYNSTINAMKDDYRYRVWLNDKAKNYDGEERNED
;
A
#
# COMPACT_ATOMS: atom_id res chain seq x y z
N MET A 1 -0.73 4.84 11.91
CA MET A 1 0.22 5.65 11.12
C MET A 1 -0.55 6.41 10.05
N SER A 2 -0.27 7.69 9.87
CA SER A 2 -0.99 8.49 8.87
C SER A 2 -0.48 8.20 7.46
N ILE A 3 -1.30 8.52 6.46
CA ILE A 3 -0.89 8.41 5.05
C ILE A 3 0.35 9.26 4.80
N LYS A 4 0.42 10.45 5.40
CA LYS A 4 1.60 11.32 5.26
C LYS A 4 2.88 10.62 5.74
N SER A 5 2.82 9.91 6.86
CA SER A 5 3.96 9.15 7.37
C SER A 5 4.32 8.00 6.44
N LEU A 6 3.31 7.30 5.90
CA LEU A 6 3.54 6.21 4.95
C LEU A 6 4.25 6.67 3.68
N LEU A 7 4.00 7.90 3.25
CA LEU A 7 4.58 8.46 2.02
C LEU A 7 5.96 9.08 2.24
N THR A 8 6.38 9.28 3.49
CA THR A 8 7.63 10.00 3.79
C THR A 8 8.66 9.18 4.55
N THR A 9 8.23 8.14 5.27
CA THR A 9 9.12 7.41 6.20
C THR A 9 8.88 5.91 6.10
N VAL A 10 9.97 5.14 6.01
CA VAL A 10 9.93 3.68 6.11
C VAL A 10 10.55 3.28 7.45
N GLU A 11 9.79 2.58 8.27
CA GLU A 11 10.29 2.07 9.55
C GLU A 11 11.32 0.97 9.32
N PRO A 12 12.34 0.84 10.21
CA PRO A 12 13.35 -0.20 10.04
C PRO A 12 12.79 -1.62 9.93
N GLU A 13 11.70 -1.91 10.65
CA GLU A 13 11.05 -3.22 10.57
C GLU A 13 10.47 -3.49 9.19
N ASP A 14 9.83 -2.49 8.60
CA ASP A 14 9.23 -2.61 7.27
C ASP A 14 10.31 -2.80 6.21
N LEU A 15 11.42 -2.07 6.33
CA LEU A 15 12.55 -2.24 5.42
C LEU A 15 13.12 -3.65 5.52
N GLN A 16 13.29 -4.16 6.74
CA GLN A 16 13.83 -5.51 6.93
C GLN A 16 12.89 -6.56 6.34
N ASP A 17 11.59 -6.41 6.51
CA ASP A 17 10.60 -7.32 5.93
C ASP A 17 10.72 -7.38 4.40
N VAL A 18 10.86 -6.24 3.77
CA VAL A 18 11.03 -6.17 2.31
C VAL A 18 12.35 -6.77 1.87
N LYS A 19 13.43 -6.50 2.61
CA LYS A 19 14.73 -7.09 2.31
C LYS A 19 14.68 -8.61 2.41
N ASN A 20 13.99 -9.14 3.41
CA ASN A 20 13.80 -10.59 3.55
C ASN A 20 12.99 -11.16 2.39
N PHE A 21 11.94 -10.47 1.98
CA PHE A 21 11.12 -10.89 0.84
C PHE A 21 11.92 -10.90 -0.46
N CYS A 22 12.76 -9.88 -0.66
CA CYS A 22 13.59 -9.75 -1.85
C CYS A 22 14.90 -10.55 -1.77
N LYS A 23 15.17 -11.17 -0.63
CA LYS A 23 16.40 -11.93 -0.37
C LYS A 23 17.66 -11.07 -0.50
N VAL A 24 17.61 -9.89 0.09
CA VAL A 24 18.73 -8.94 0.08
C VAL A 24 19.47 -9.03 1.41
N ASP A 25 20.78 -9.27 1.33
CA ASP A 25 21.68 -9.27 2.49
C ASP A 25 22.48 -7.97 2.50
N GLY A 26 22.77 -7.47 3.71
CA GLY A 26 23.61 -6.29 3.87
C GLY A 26 22.83 -4.99 3.73
N ASP A 27 23.53 -3.87 3.88
CA ASP A 27 22.92 -2.55 4.01
C ASP A 27 23.24 -1.59 2.86
N LEU A 28 23.99 -2.05 1.86
CA LEU A 28 24.48 -1.17 0.79
C LEU A 28 23.34 -0.57 -0.06
N GLU A 29 22.23 -1.27 -0.16
CA GLU A 29 21.12 -0.87 -1.02
C GLU A 29 19.92 -0.34 -0.24
N ASP A 30 20.04 -0.13 1.07
CA ASP A 30 18.93 0.26 1.93
C ASP A 30 18.25 1.54 1.48
N GLN A 31 19.03 2.55 1.08
CA GLN A 31 18.48 3.82 0.63
C GLN A 31 17.69 3.66 -0.66
N GLU A 32 18.22 2.89 -1.59
CA GLU A 32 17.54 2.61 -2.87
C GLU A 32 16.25 1.84 -2.65
N ILE A 33 16.28 0.81 -1.82
CA ILE A 33 15.11 0.00 -1.50
C ILE A 33 14.03 0.85 -0.79
N THR A 34 14.45 1.70 0.14
CA THR A 34 13.55 2.63 0.82
C THR A 34 12.82 3.52 -0.19
N GLY A 35 13.54 4.05 -1.19
CA GLY A 35 12.93 4.84 -2.25
C GLY A 35 11.90 4.06 -3.05
N MET A 36 12.22 2.81 -3.38
CA MET A 36 11.29 1.92 -4.09
C MET A 36 10.03 1.66 -3.28
N MET A 37 10.17 1.46 -1.96
CA MET A 37 9.04 1.23 -1.06
C MET A 37 8.13 2.46 -0.98
N LEU A 38 8.71 3.65 -0.87
CA LEU A 38 7.93 4.88 -0.80
C LEU A 38 7.18 5.11 -2.12
N SER A 39 7.81 4.84 -3.25
CA SER A 39 7.17 4.93 -4.55
C SER A 39 6.02 3.93 -4.67
N ALA A 40 6.23 2.69 -4.23
CA ALA A 40 5.21 1.65 -4.24
C ALA A 40 4.01 2.05 -3.37
N ARG A 41 4.26 2.55 -2.16
CA ARG A 41 3.20 3.02 -1.27
C ARG A 41 2.37 4.13 -1.90
N ARG A 42 3.04 5.10 -2.52
CA ARG A 42 2.38 6.21 -3.19
C ARG A 42 1.46 5.72 -4.31
N ASP A 43 1.96 4.82 -5.15
CA ASP A 43 1.18 4.30 -6.27
C ASP A 43 -0.05 3.51 -5.78
N ILE A 44 0.12 2.68 -4.77
CA ILE A 44 -0.96 1.86 -4.23
C ILE A 44 -2.02 2.74 -3.57
N ILE A 45 -1.61 3.69 -2.74
CA ILE A 45 -2.53 4.62 -2.09
C ILE A 45 -3.28 5.44 -3.14
N GLY A 46 -2.58 5.85 -4.20
CA GLY A 46 -3.21 6.57 -5.31
C GLY A 46 -4.27 5.75 -6.04
N GLN A 47 -4.06 4.44 -6.16
CA GLN A 47 -5.03 3.55 -6.79
C GLN A 47 -6.22 3.22 -5.90
N VAL A 48 -5.98 3.05 -4.60
CA VAL A 48 -7.02 2.63 -3.65
C VAL A 48 -7.83 3.82 -3.14
N GLY A 49 -7.16 4.87 -2.69
CA GLY A 49 -7.79 6.08 -2.18
C GLY A 49 -7.14 6.58 -0.91
N ASP A 50 -7.26 7.88 -0.65
CA ASP A 50 -6.59 8.55 0.47
C ASP A 50 -7.55 9.24 1.45
N ARG A 51 -8.84 8.93 1.39
CA ARG A 51 -9.85 9.57 2.24
C ARG A 51 -9.90 9.01 3.66
N ILE A 52 -9.33 7.83 3.89
CA ILE A 52 -9.31 7.18 5.20
C ILE A 52 -7.86 7.04 5.64
N ASP A 53 -7.47 7.86 6.60
CA ASP A 53 -6.07 8.02 6.97
C ASP A 53 -5.45 6.76 7.60
N ASP A 54 -6.25 5.96 8.27
CA ASP A 54 -5.78 4.74 8.95
C ASP A 54 -6.10 3.45 8.22
N PHE A 55 -6.60 3.53 6.97
CA PHE A 55 -7.01 2.34 6.22
C PHE A 55 -5.86 1.36 6.01
N PHE A 56 -4.67 1.88 5.78
CA PHE A 56 -3.51 1.06 5.42
C PHE A 56 -2.76 0.52 6.64
N ASP A 57 -3.17 0.90 7.85
CA ASP A 57 -2.55 0.42 9.08
C ASP A 57 -2.93 -1.04 9.31
N ASP A 58 -1.94 -1.87 9.64
CA ASP A 58 -2.10 -3.31 9.87
C ASP A 58 -2.84 -4.03 8.74
N ASN A 59 -2.73 -3.49 7.54
CA ASN A 59 -3.39 -4.03 6.35
C ASN A 59 -2.44 -4.95 5.61
N TRP A 60 -2.69 -6.26 5.70
CA TRP A 60 -1.83 -7.26 5.07
C TRP A 60 -1.79 -7.10 3.55
N ASN A 61 -2.94 -6.82 2.92
CA ASN A 61 -3.00 -6.63 1.47
C ASN A 61 -2.12 -5.46 1.03
N PHE A 62 -2.14 -4.37 1.79
CA PHE A 62 -1.26 -3.22 1.51
C PHE A 62 0.21 -3.62 1.63
N LYS A 63 0.56 -4.26 2.71
CA LYS A 63 1.94 -4.69 2.96
C LYS A 63 2.44 -5.61 1.85
N TYR A 64 1.64 -6.59 1.48
CA TYR A 64 2.00 -7.56 0.44
C TYR A 64 2.12 -6.91 -0.93
N ALA A 65 1.20 -6.00 -1.28
CA ALA A 65 1.27 -5.27 -2.55
C ALA A 65 2.54 -4.43 -2.63
N VAL A 66 2.94 -3.78 -1.53
CA VAL A 66 4.20 -3.02 -1.46
C VAL A 66 5.39 -3.95 -1.70
N TRP A 67 5.39 -5.13 -1.08
CA TRP A 67 6.46 -6.12 -1.27
C TRP A 67 6.56 -6.54 -2.74
N LEU A 68 5.45 -6.89 -3.36
CA LEU A 68 5.42 -7.33 -4.77
C LEU A 68 5.95 -6.24 -5.70
N LYS A 69 5.50 -5.01 -5.50
CA LYS A 69 5.91 -3.91 -6.36
C LYS A 69 7.37 -3.56 -6.14
N THR A 70 7.84 -3.58 -4.91
CA THR A 70 9.24 -3.34 -4.59
C THR A 70 10.13 -4.44 -5.16
N TYR A 71 9.70 -5.70 -5.04
CA TYR A 71 10.42 -6.84 -5.62
C TYR A 71 10.58 -6.68 -7.12
N HIS A 72 9.51 -6.30 -7.80
CA HIS A 72 9.56 -6.07 -9.24
C HIS A 72 10.55 -4.95 -9.58
N SER A 73 10.47 -3.82 -8.89
CA SER A 73 11.36 -2.68 -9.11
C SER A 73 12.82 -3.05 -8.85
N TYR A 74 13.07 -3.79 -7.77
CA TYR A 74 14.41 -4.19 -7.37
C TYR A 74 15.06 -5.10 -8.43
N ASN A 75 14.30 -6.07 -8.93
CA ASN A 75 14.83 -7.05 -9.89
C ASN A 75 14.93 -6.50 -11.31
N ASN A 76 14.28 -5.38 -11.61
CA ASN A 76 14.24 -4.82 -12.97
C ASN A 76 14.86 -3.42 -13.06
N ARG A 77 15.65 -3.04 -12.08
CA ARG A 77 16.23 -1.69 -12.04
C ARG A 77 17.20 -1.40 -13.17
N ASP A 78 17.82 -2.45 -13.72
CA ASP A 78 18.82 -2.33 -14.79
C ASP A 78 18.26 -2.67 -16.17
N THR A 79 16.94 -2.92 -16.27
CA THR A 79 16.33 -3.30 -17.54
C THR A 79 15.46 -2.17 -18.08
N SER A 80 15.33 -2.12 -19.41
CA SER A 80 14.44 -1.16 -20.06
C SER A 80 12.97 -1.61 -20.02
N SER A 81 12.71 -2.85 -19.65
CA SER A 81 11.35 -3.38 -19.54
C SER A 81 10.86 -3.29 -18.10
N ASN A 82 9.74 -2.62 -17.90
CA ASN A 82 9.10 -2.50 -16.58
C ASN A 82 7.92 -3.44 -16.42
N ALA A 83 7.76 -4.38 -17.34
CA ALA A 83 6.63 -5.32 -17.27
C ALA A 83 6.85 -6.35 -16.16
N MET A 84 5.89 -6.49 -15.27
CA MET A 84 5.86 -7.57 -14.29
C MET A 84 5.63 -8.90 -15.01
N THR A 85 6.14 -10.01 -14.45
CA THR A 85 5.76 -11.33 -14.94
C THR A 85 4.24 -11.49 -14.77
N PHE A 86 3.65 -12.35 -15.60
CA PHE A 86 2.20 -12.56 -15.56
C PHE A 86 1.71 -12.96 -14.17
N GLU A 87 2.43 -13.84 -13.50
CA GLU A 87 2.03 -14.35 -12.18
C GLU A 87 2.09 -13.24 -11.11
N ILE A 88 3.15 -12.44 -11.11
CA ILE A 88 3.28 -11.33 -10.17
C ILE A 88 2.23 -10.28 -10.44
N GLN A 89 1.99 -9.96 -11.71
CA GLN A 89 0.98 -8.97 -12.11
C GLN A 89 -0.41 -9.41 -11.67
N ASP A 90 -0.74 -10.67 -11.86
CA ASP A 90 -2.05 -11.22 -11.49
C ASP A 90 -2.25 -11.15 -9.96
N THR A 91 -1.26 -11.57 -9.19
CA THR A 91 -1.31 -11.51 -7.73
C THR A 91 -1.41 -10.06 -7.24
N TYR A 92 -0.62 -9.17 -7.82
CA TYR A 92 -0.64 -7.76 -7.48
C TYR A 92 -2.02 -7.16 -7.76
N ASN A 93 -2.58 -7.41 -8.94
CA ASN A 93 -3.89 -6.89 -9.31
C ASN A 93 -5.00 -7.42 -8.39
N SER A 94 -4.96 -8.70 -8.05
CA SER A 94 -5.93 -9.29 -7.13
C SER A 94 -5.87 -8.64 -5.75
N THR A 95 -4.66 -8.38 -5.27
CA THR A 95 -4.44 -7.74 -3.98
C THR A 95 -4.94 -6.30 -3.98
N ILE A 96 -4.67 -5.54 -5.05
CA ILE A 96 -5.16 -4.17 -5.20
C ILE A 96 -6.68 -4.14 -5.27
N ASN A 97 -7.29 -5.05 -6.03
CA ASN A 97 -8.76 -5.11 -6.15
C ASN A 97 -9.42 -5.45 -4.82
N ALA A 98 -8.85 -6.36 -4.04
CA ALA A 98 -9.35 -6.67 -2.71
C ALA A 98 -9.31 -5.44 -1.80
N MET A 99 -8.23 -4.67 -1.85
CA MET A 99 -8.13 -3.42 -1.07
C MET A 99 -9.15 -2.39 -1.51
N LYS A 100 -9.37 -2.25 -2.83
CA LYS A 100 -10.35 -1.30 -3.35
C LYS A 100 -11.76 -1.64 -2.87
N ASP A 101 -12.10 -2.92 -2.84
CA ASP A 101 -13.41 -3.36 -2.36
C ASP A 101 -13.57 -3.05 -0.86
N ASP A 102 -12.57 -3.36 -0.05
CA ASP A 102 -12.57 -3.07 1.38
C ASP A 102 -12.64 -1.57 1.64
N TYR A 103 -11.91 -0.78 0.86
CA TYR A 103 -11.89 0.66 0.99
C TYR A 103 -13.26 1.26 0.68
N ARG A 104 -13.90 0.84 -0.41
CA ARG A 104 -15.24 1.31 -0.78
C ARG A 104 -16.25 0.98 0.30
N TYR A 105 -16.17 -0.22 0.86
CA TYR A 105 -17.05 -0.64 1.94
C TYR A 105 -16.86 0.25 3.16
N ARG A 106 -15.62 0.54 3.53
CA ARG A 106 -15.32 1.36 4.68
C ARG A 106 -15.75 2.81 4.49
N VAL A 107 -15.58 3.36 3.29
CA VAL A 107 -16.09 4.70 2.96
C VAL A 107 -17.61 4.72 3.10
N TRP A 108 -18.28 3.70 2.57
CA TRP A 108 -19.73 3.59 2.68
C TRP A 108 -20.20 3.54 4.15
N LEU A 109 -19.51 2.76 4.98
CA LEU A 109 -19.85 2.69 6.41
C LEU A 109 -19.68 4.05 7.10
N ASN A 110 -18.61 4.76 6.79
CA ASN A 110 -18.34 6.07 7.38
C ASN A 110 -19.41 7.08 6.96
N ASP A 111 -19.79 7.08 5.70
CA ASP A 111 -20.83 7.98 5.19
C ASP A 111 -22.19 7.64 5.79
N LYS A 112 -22.49 6.36 5.93
CA LYS A 112 -23.75 5.91 6.53
C LYS A 112 -23.84 6.34 8.00
N ALA A 113 -22.74 6.20 8.75
CA ALA A 113 -22.70 6.64 10.15
C ALA A 113 -22.93 8.13 10.29
N LYS A 114 -22.34 8.93 9.40
CA LYS A 114 -22.54 10.38 9.40
C LYS A 114 -23.99 10.75 9.08
N ASN A 115 -24.59 10.08 8.10
CA ASN A 115 -25.98 10.33 7.73
C ASN A 115 -26.93 9.94 8.85
N TYR A 116 -26.66 8.82 9.52
CA TYR A 116 -27.47 8.37 10.64
C TYR A 116 -27.42 9.38 11.79
N ASP A 117 -26.25 9.86 12.16
CA ASP A 117 -26.07 10.88 13.19
C ASP A 117 -26.78 12.19 12.80
N GLY A 118 -26.73 12.57 11.54
CA GLY A 118 -27.43 13.73 11.03
C GLY A 118 -28.93 13.61 11.12
N GLU A 119 -29.48 12.44 10.80
CA GLU A 119 -30.90 12.17 10.89
C GLU A 119 -31.39 12.21 12.34
N GLU A 120 -30.63 11.66 13.28
CA GLU A 120 -30.99 11.73 14.71
C GLU A 120 -31.06 13.17 15.21
N ARG A 121 -30.16 14.03 14.77
CA ARG A 121 -30.18 15.44 15.15
C ARG A 121 -31.36 16.18 14.58
N ASN A 122 -31.88 15.76 13.45
CA ASN A 122 -32.97 16.43 12.77
C ASN A 122 -34.35 16.01 13.34
N GLU A 123 -34.42 14.92 14.07
CA GLU A 123 -35.66 14.45 14.69
C GLU A 123 -36.03 15.18 15.99
N ASP A 124 -35.08 15.90 16.55
CA ASP A 124 -35.28 16.69 17.75
C ASP A 124 -35.87 18.07 17.39
#